data_52246b55d914d13da35c56a4680bb725
#
_entry.id   52246b55d914d13da35c56a4680bb725
#
_cell.length_a   1.000
_cell.length_b   1.000
_cell.length_c   1.000
_cell.angle_alpha   90.00
_cell.angle_beta   90.00
_cell.angle_gamma   90.00
#
_symmetry.space_group_name_H-M   'P 1'
#
loop_
_entity.id
_entity.type
_entity.pdbx_description
1 polymer ?
#
loop_
_entity_poly.entity_id
_entity_poly.type
_entity_poly.pdbx_seq_one_letter_code
_entity_poly.pdbx_strand_id
1 'polypeptide(L)'
;MCIRDRCRQIVNNGPKVLVLYEHNEYGLYAIHTELEGWVKSQKLDVQLVPILGSIRNGSRLRDIMTVWGVDTVYHAAAYKHVPMVEHNVAEGILNNVFGTLKVAQAAIACNVPNCVLISTDKAVRPTNVMGATKRLAEMVLQLSLIHI
;
A
#
# COMPACT_ATOMS: atom_id res chain seq x y z
N MET A 1 -3.18 -8.09 12.68
CA MET A 1 -4.16 -7.32 11.90
C MET A 1 -3.89 -7.55 10.41
N CYS A 2 -4.88 -8.04 9.68
CA CYS A 2 -4.77 -8.36 8.25
C CYS A 2 -5.05 -7.11 7.41
N ILE A 3 -4.52 -7.03 6.17
CA ILE A 3 -4.84 -5.95 5.23
C ILE A 3 -6.36 -5.91 4.94
N ARG A 4 -7.03 -7.06 4.95
CA ARG A 4 -8.49 -7.16 4.77
C ARG A 4 -9.26 -6.39 5.84
N ASP A 5 -8.85 -6.51 7.10
CA ASP A 5 -9.50 -5.76 8.21
C ASP A 5 -9.34 -4.25 8.03
N ARG A 6 -8.19 -3.80 7.51
CA ARG A 6 -7.96 -2.38 7.21
C ARG A 6 -8.83 -1.90 6.05
N CYS A 7 -8.96 -2.69 4.98
CA CYS A 7 -9.85 -2.33 3.87
C CYS A 7 -11.30 -2.18 4.35
N ARG A 8 -11.78 -3.08 5.22
CA ARG A 8 -13.11 -2.94 5.83
C ARG A 8 -13.24 -1.66 6.67
N GLN A 9 -12.23 -1.34 7.49
CA GLN A 9 -12.22 -0.11 8.28
C GLN A 9 -12.26 1.14 7.37
N ILE A 10 -11.49 1.14 6.28
CA ILE A 10 -11.50 2.25 5.32
C ILE A 10 -12.87 2.37 4.65
N VAL A 11 -13.46 1.27 4.20
CA VAL A 11 -14.80 1.26 3.60
C VAL A 11 -15.86 1.78 4.58
N ASN A 12 -15.77 1.41 5.85
CA ASN A 12 -16.71 1.88 6.89
C ASN A 12 -16.60 3.40 7.17
N ASN A 13 -15.49 4.04 6.80
CA ASN A 13 -15.37 5.50 6.87
C ASN A 13 -16.08 6.22 5.71
N GLY A 14 -16.70 5.48 4.80
CA GLY A 14 -17.54 6.02 3.73
C GLY A 14 -16.79 6.81 2.65
N PRO A 15 -15.64 6.35 2.13
CA PRO A 15 -15.02 7.01 1.00
C PRO A 15 -15.93 6.90 -0.23
N LYS A 16 -15.93 7.89 -1.12
CA LYS A 16 -16.67 7.79 -2.38
C LYS A 16 -16.10 6.68 -3.27
N VAL A 17 -14.79 6.57 -3.32
CA VAL A 17 -14.06 5.58 -4.13
C VAL A 17 -12.95 4.95 -3.30
N LEU A 18 -12.84 3.62 -3.34
CA LEU A 18 -11.69 2.89 -2.83
C LEU A 18 -10.99 2.15 -3.98
N VAL A 19 -9.81 2.61 -4.34
CA VAL A 19 -8.94 1.94 -5.32
C VAL A 19 -8.13 0.85 -4.61
N LEU A 20 -8.28 -0.38 -5.05
CA LEU A 20 -7.52 -1.54 -4.59
C LEU A 20 -6.40 -1.83 -5.58
N TYR A 21 -5.16 -1.50 -5.24
CA TYR A 21 -3.99 -1.70 -6.09
C TYR A 21 -3.12 -2.85 -5.56
N GLU A 22 -3.08 -3.95 -6.30
CA GLU A 22 -2.40 -5.19 -5.88
C GLU A 22 -1.72 -5.85 -7.07
N HIS A 23 -0.57 -6.47 -6.87
CA HIS A 23 0.16 -7.18 -7.92
C HIS A 23 -0.23 -8.66 -8.06
N ASN A 24 -0.80 -9.24 -7.02
CA ASN A 24 -1.29 -10.61 -7.01
C ASN A 24 -2.75 -10.66 -7.45
N GLU A 25 -3.02 -11.26 -8.62
CA GLU A 25 -4.36 -11.35 -9.20
C GLU A 25 -5.36 -12.04 -8.25
N TYR A 26 -4.99 -13.18 -7.70
CA TYR A 26 -5.86 -13.91 -6.77
C TYR A 26 -6.13 -13.11 -5.49
N GLY A 27 -5.11 -12.44 -4.96
CA GLY A 27 -5.25 -11.57 -3.80
C GLY A 27 -6.21 -10.41 -4.05
N LEU A 28 -6.08 -9.78 -5.22
CA LEU A 28 -6.97 -8.69 -5.66
C LEU A 28 -8.41 -9.17 -5.82
N TYR A 29 -8.62 -10.28 -6.52
CA TYR A 29 -9.94 -10.88 -6.71
C TYR A 29 -10.62 -11.20 -5.38
N ALA A 30 -9.88 -11.87 -4.47
CA ALA A 30 -10.42 -12.29 -3.19
C ALA A 30 -10.86 -11.10 -2.32
N ILE A 31 -10.02 -10.06 -2.21
CA ILE A 31 -10.38 -8.87 -1.42
C ILE A 31 -11.50 -8.05 -2.07
N HIS A 32 -11.50 -7.92 -3.38
CA HIS A 32 -12.56 -7.20 -4.10
C HIS A 32 -13.92 -7.86 -3.89
N THR A 33 -14.03 -9.18 -4.11
CA THR A 33 -15.27 -9.94 -3.91
C THR A 33 -15.76 -9.85 -2.46
N GLU A 34 -14.86 -9.94 -1.49
CA GLU A 34 -15.20 -9.81 -0.08
C GLU A 34 -15.78 -8.42 0.24
N LEU A 35 -15.11 -7.36 -0.25
CA LEU A 35 -15.55 -5.98 0.00
C LEU A 35 -16.85 -5.65 -0.75
N GLU A 36 -17.08 -6.18 -1.95
CA GLU A 36 -18.38 -6.02 -2.64
C GLU A 36 -19.54 -6.61 -1.81
N GLY A 37 -19.34 -7.82 -1.25
CA GLY A 37 -20.31 -8.43 -0.33
C GLY A 37 -20.53 -7.56 0.91
N TRP A 38 -19.45 -7.00 1.47
CA TRP A 38 -19.53 -6.12 2.64
C TRP A 38 -20.27 -4.82 2.34
N VAL A 39 -19.91 -4.11 1.27
CA VAL A 39 -20.56 -2.86 0.83
C VAL A 39 -22.07 -3.09 0.62
N LYS A 40 -22.45 -4.17 -0.07
CA LYS A 40 -23.86 -4.53 -0.28
C LYS A 40 -24.59 -4.83 1.04
N SER A 41 -23.99 -5.62 1.93
CA SER A 41 -24.61 -5.99 3.21
C SER A 41 -24.83 -4.80 4.14
N GLN A 42 -23.89 -3.86 4.14
CA GLN A 42 -23.94 -2.65 4.97
C GLN A 42 -24.66 -1.48 4.28
N LYS A 43 -25.11 -1.65 3.02
CA LYS A 43 -25.76 -0.61 2.20
C LYS A 43 -24.90 0.67 2.11
N LEU A 44 -23.59 0.50 1.95
CA LEU A 44 -22.65 1.62 1.81
C LEU A 44 -22.61 2.12 0.37
N ASP A 45 -22.48 3.44 0.19
CA ASP A 45 -22.29 4.07 -1.12
C ASP A 45 -20.78 4.28 -1.39
N VAL A 46 -20.09 3.18 -1.69
CA VAL A 46 -18.64 3.17 -1.95
C VAL A 46 -18.38 2.46 -3.28
N GLN A 47 -17.73 3.16 -4.21
CA GLN A 47 -17.25 2.54 -5.44
C GLN A 47 -15.93 1.80 -5.16
N LEU A 48 -15.88 0.51 -5.47
CA LEU A 48 -14.67 -0.30 -5.38
C LEU A 48 -14.02 -0.41 -6.77
N VAL A 49 -12.73 -0.10 -6.87
CA VAL A 49 -11.98 -0.11 -8.14
C VAL A 49 -10.76 -1.03 -8.01
N PRO A 50 -10.84 -2.28 -8.50
CA PRO A 50 -9.70 -3.20 -8.50
C PRO A 50 -8.75 -2.89 -9.65
N ILE A 51 -7.47 -2.66 -9.33
CA ILE A 51 -6.43 -2.40 -10.33
C ILE A 51 -5.24 -3.33 -10.08
N LEU A 52 -4.90 -4.11 -11.09
CA LEU A 52 -3.73 -4.99 -11.04
C LEU A 52 -2.47 -4.23 -11.40
N GLY A 53 -1.46 -4.28 -10.51
CA GLY A 53 -0.18 -3.63 -10.75
C GLY A 53 0.79 -3.68 -9.58
N SER A 54 2.07 -3.43 -9.86
CA SER A 54 3.14 -3.44 -8.87
C SER A 54 3.51 -2.02 -8.42
N ILE A 55 3.75 -1.84 -7.13
CA ILE A 55 4.25 -0.56 -6.56
C ILE A 55 5.62 -0.15 -7.11
N ARG A 56 6.33 -1.05 -7.78
CA ARG A 56 7.61 -0.77 -8.46
C ARG A 56 7.41 0.07 -9.74
N ASN A 57 6.18 0.12 -10.27
CA ASN A 57 5.83 0.90 -11.46
C ASN A 57 5.33 2.30 -11.07
N GLY A 58 6.26 3.24 -10.92
CA GLY A 58 5.96 4.60 -10.50
C GLY A 58 5.14 5.42 -11.51
N SER A 59 5.25 5.17 -12.84
CA SER A 59 4.42 5.85 -13.83
C SER A 59 2.96 5.44 -13.67
N ARG A 60 2.68 4.13 -13.60
CA ARG A 60 1.34 3.61 -13.39
C ARG A 60 0.70 4.10 -12.08
N LEU A 61 1.50 4.22 -11.00
CA LEU A 61 1.01 4.80 -9.74
C LEU A 61 0.56 6.24 -9.93
N ARG A 62 1.35 7.07 -10.62
CA ARG A 62 0.97 8.48 -10.90
C ARG A 62 -0.30 8.55 -11.76
N ASP A 63 -0.38 7.76 -12.81
CA ASP A 63 -1.56 7.72 -13.69
C ASP A 63 -2.83 7.42 -12.90
N ILE A 64 -2.78 6.40 -12.02
CA ILE A 64 -3.91 6.00 -11.18
C ILE A 64 -4.26 7.09 -10.17
N MET A 65 -3.27 7.66 -9.47
CA MET A 65 -3.51 8.70 -8.49
C MET A 65 -4.13 9.95 -9.13
N THR A 66 -3.70 10.30 -10.34
CA THR A 66 -4.24 11.42 -11.11
C THR A 66 -5.66 11.15 -11.59
N VAL A 67 -5.89 10.00 -12.25
CA VAL A 67 -7.20 9.64 -12.83
C VAL A 67 -8.29 9.56 -11.77
N TRP A 68 -7.97 9.01 -10.59
CA TRP A 68 -8.93 8.82 -9.51
C TRP A 68 -8.95 9.96 -8.49
N GLY A 69 -8.13 10.99 -8.67
CA GLY A 69 -8.06 12.12 -7.74
C GLY A 69 -7.80 11.67 -6.30
N VAL A 70 -6.80 10.80 -6.12
CA VAL A 70 -6.53 10.18 -4.80
C VAL A 70 -6.14 11.24 -3.77
N ASP A 71 -6.84 11.28 -2.65
CA ASP A 71 -6.55 12.16 -1.51
C ASP A 71 -5.79 11.46 -0.37
N THR A 72 -5.87 10.13 -0.29
CA THR A 72 -5.23 9.36 0.77
C THR A 72 -4.69 8.04 0.23
N VAL A 73 -3.39 7.80 0.45
CA VAL A 73 -2.73 6.53 0.15
C VAL A 73 -2.50 5.74 1.42
N TYR A 74 -3.01 4.51 1.47
CA TYR A 74 -2.68 3.51 2.49
C TYR A 74 -1.68 2.50 1.91
N HIS A 75 -0.41 2.68 2.18
CA HIS A 75 0.65 1.83 1.66
C HIS A 75 0.92 0.64 2.58
N ALA A 76 0.40 -0.53 2.20
CA ALA A 76 0.58 -1.79 2.92
C ALA A 76 1.38 -2.85 2.14
N ALA A 77 1.74 -2.56 0.89
CA ALA A 77 2.44 -3.50 0.03
C ALA A 77 3.88 -3.72 0.51
N ALA A 78 4.16 -4.92 1.01
CA ALA A 78 5.50 -5.33 1.43
C ALA A 78 5.60 -6.85 1.51
N TYR A 79 6.78 -7.39 1.23
CA TYR A 79 7.11 -8.75 1.62
C TYR A 79 7.35 -8.80 3.13
N LYS A 80 6.60 -9.65 3.84
CA LYS A 80 6.53 -9.65 5.31
C LYS A 80 6.98 -10.97 5.97
N HIS A 81 7.12 -12.03 5.20
CA HIS A 81 7.54 -13.33 5.72
C HIS A 81 9.06 -13.35 5.87
N VAL A 82 9.55 -13.30 7.12
CA VAL A 82 10.97 -13.21 7.45
C VAL A 82 11.81 -14.27 6.71
N PRO A 83 11.51 -15.58 6.77
CA PRO A 83 12.33 -16.58 6.09
C PRO A 83 12.40 -16.37 4.57
N MET A 84 11.30 -15.95 3.95
CA MET A 84 11.28 -15.69 2.51
C MET A 84 12.12 -14.49 2.12
N VAL A 85 12.13 -13.42 2.92
CA VAL A 85 12.94 -12.24 2.65
C VAL A 85 14.41 -12.50 2.92
N GLU A 86 14.76 -13.29 3.94
CA GLU A 86 16.13 -13.72 4.21
C GLU A 86 16.74 -14.50 3.03
N HIS A 87 15.96 -15.34 2.35
CA HIS A 87 16.39 -16.05 1.16
C HIS A 87 16.34 -15.19 -0.12
N ASN A 88 15.69 -14.03 -0.10
CA ASN A 88 15.47 -13.18 -1.26
C ASN A 88 15.72 -11.70 -0.94
N VAL A 89 16.89 -11.39 -0.38
CA VAL A 89 17.25 -10.07 0.15
C VAL A 89 17.07 -8.97 -0.90
N ALA A 90 17.58 -9.18 -2.11
CA ALA A 90 17.49 -8.19 -3.19
C ALA A 90 16.04 -7.86 -3.53
N GLU A 91 15.16 -8.86 -3.67
CA GLU A 91 13.73 -8.65 -3.93
C GLU A 91 13.03 -7.98 -2.75
N GLY A 92 13.42 -8.32 -1.51
CA GLY A 92 12.95 -7.64 -0.31
C GLY A 92 13.25 -6.13 -0.33
N ILE A 93 14.48 -5.77 -0.67
CA ILE A 93 14.90 -4.36 -0.78
C ILE A 93 14.18 -3.67 -1.95
N LEU A 94 14.16 -4.28 -3.13
CA LEU A 94 13.51 -3.70 -4.32
C LEU A 94 12.03 -3.43 -4.10
N ASN A 95 11.32 -4.35 -3.43
CA ASN A 95 9.90 -4.16 -3.17
C ASN A 95 9.64 -3.26 -1.98
N ASN A 96 10.23 -3.54 -0.82
CA ASN A 96 9.87 -2.87 0.42
C ASN A 96 10.45 -1.45 0.53
N VAL A 97 11.66 -1.22 0.01
CA VAL A 97 12.34 0.08 0.08
C VAL A 97 12.08 0.91 -1.18
N PHE A 98 12.52 0.40 -2.34
CA PHE A 98 12.37 1.14 -3.60
C PHE A 98 10.91 1.22 -4.05
N GLY A 99 10.09 0.20 -3.81
CA GLY A 99 8.65 0.27 -4.02
C GLY A 99 8.00 1.36 -3.19
N THR A 100 8.34 1.47 -1.90
CA THR A 100 7.87 2.57 -1.03
C THR A 100 8.33 3.94 -1.55
N LEU A 101 9.58 4.06 -2.02
CA LEU A 101 10.07 5.29 -2.63
C LEU A 101 9.24 5.68 -3.86
N LYS A 102 8.89 4.73 -4.72
CA LYS A 102 8.04 4.99 -5.89
C LYS A 102 6.63 5.45 -5.50
N VAL A 103 6.06 4.86 -4.45
CA VAL A 103 4.75 5.28 -3.90
C VAL A 103 4.84 6.72 -3.38
N ALA A 104 5.86 7.04 -2.58
CA ALA A 104 6.07 8.38 -2.04
C ALA A 104 6.26 9.42 -3.16
N GLN A 105 7.13 9.13 -4.13
CA GLN A 105 7.38 10.01 -5.29
C GLN A 105 6.11 10.24 -6.12
N ALA A 106 5.28 9.21 -6.33
CA ALA A 106 4.04 9.33 -7.05
C ALA A 106 3.01 10.18 -6.27
N ALA A 107 2.88 9.96 -4.97
CA ALA A 107 2.00 10.74 -4.10
C ALA A 107 2.37 12.23 -4.10
N ILE A 108 3.67 12.55 -3.98
CA ILE A 108 4.18 13.92 -4.05
C ILE A 108 3.87 14.55 -5.42
N ALA A 109 4.19 13.86 -6.51
CA ALA A 109 3.97 14.36 -7.87
C ALA A 109 2.49 14.61 -8.19
N CYS A 110 1.58 13.89 -7.53
CA CYS A 110 0.13 14.04 -7.67
C CYS A 110 -0.49 14.93 -6.59
N ASN A 111 0.30 15.59 -5.73
CA ASN A 111 -0.16 16.40 -4.61
C ASN A 111 -1.15 15.66 -3.68
N VAL A 112 -0.93 14.37 -3.44
CA VAL A 112 -1.76 13.58 -2.52
C VAL A 112 -1.51 14.07 -1.09
N PRO A 113 -2.52 14.58 -0.38
CA PRO A 113 -2.32 15.22 0.93
C PRO A 113 -1.99 14.23 2.05
N ASN A 114 -2.40 12.97 1.93
CA ASN A 114 -2.21 12.00 3.00
C ASN A 114 -1.56 10.70 2.49
N CYS A 115 -0.45 10.29 3.12
CA CYS A 115 0.20 9.02 2.83
C CYS A 115 0.50 8.27 4.13
N VAL A 116 -0.15 7.14 4.33
CA VAL A 116 -0.05 6.31 5.54
C VAL A 116 0.71 5.03 5.22
N LEU A 117 1.90 4.87 5.79
CA LEU A 117 2.67 3.63 5.69
C LEU A 117 2.28 2.65 6.80
N ILE A 118 1.89 1.44 6.40
CA ILE A 118 1.66 0.35 7.34
C ILE A 118 2.99 -0.33 7.65
N SER A 119 3.48 -0.15 8.86
CA SER A 119 4.73 -0.73 9.33
C SER A 119 4.51 -1.89 10.32
N THR A 120 5.56 -2.32 10.99
CA THR A 120 5.59 -3.47 11.90
C THR A 120 6.51 -3.17 13.10
N ASP A 121 6.25 -3.84 14.22
CA ASP A 121 7.14 -3.88 15.39
C ASP A 121 8.56 -4.35 15.05
N LYS A 122 8.71 -5.21 14.05
CA LYS A 122 10.01 -5.72 13.56
C LYS A 122 10.89 -4.65 12.91
N ALA A 123 10.36 -3.48 12.60
CA ALA A 123 11.11 -2.31 12.14
C ALA A 123 11.82 -1.57 13.30
N VAL A 124 11.41 -1.83 14.54
CA VAL A 124 12.04 -1.26 15.74
C VAL A 124 13.25 -2.11 16.14
N ARG A 125 14.47 -1.55 16.03
CA ARG A 125 15.73 -2.27 16.26
C ARG A 125 15.78 -3.61 15.51
N PRO A 126 15.76 -3.57 14.18
CA PRO A 126 15.57 -4.77 13.36
C PRO A 126 16.71 -5.78 13.56
N THR A 127 16.35 -7.03 13.80
CA THR A 127 17.27 -8.16 13.94
C THR A 127 17.28 -9.09 12.71
N ASN A 128 16.54 -8.72 11.66
CA ASN A 128 16.41 -9.48 10.43
C ASN A 128 16.24 -8.55 9.23
N VAL A 129 16.51 -9.07 8.03
CA VAL A 129 16.49 -8.28 6.78
C VAL A 129 15.09 -7.70 6.52
N MET A 130 14.03 -8.46 6.74
CA MET A 130 12.67 -7.98 6.54
C MET A 130 12.37 -6.76 7.43
N GLY A 131 12.71 -6.81 8.70
CA GLY A 131 12.59 -5.69 9.62
C GLY A 131 13.42 -4.48 9.19
N ALA A 132 14.67 -4.71 8.76
CA ALA A 132 15.55 -3.66 8.25
C ALA A 132 14.97 -2.99 6.99
N THR A 133 14.40 -3.75 6.05
CA THR A 133 13.74 -3.17 4.87
C THR A 133 12.53 -2.32 5.25
N LYS A 134 11.76 -2.70 6.25
CA LYS A 134 10.62 -1.92 6.74
C LYS A 134 11.09 -0.64 7.44
N ARG A 135 12.18 -0.71 8.21
CA ARG A 135 12.78 0.48 8.83
C ARG A 135 13.28 1.47 7.78
N LEU A 136 13.95 1.00 6.74
CA LEU A 136 14.37 1.85 5.63
C LEU A 136 13.17 2.46 4.90
N ALA A 137 12.08 1.71 4.71
CA ALA A 137 10.86 2.25 4.12
C ALA A 137 10.24 3.39 4.96
N GLU A 138 10.26 3.28 6.29
CA GLU A 138 9.86 4.38 7.19
C GLU A 138 10.73 5.63 6.99
N MET A 139 12.06 5.44 6.95
CA MET A 139 13.00 6.55 6.75
C MET A 139 12.83 7.21 5.38
N VAL A 140 12.60 6.42 4.32
CA VAL A 140 12.32 6.93 2.97
C VAL A 140 11.08 7.82 2.98
N LEU A 141 10.00 7.40 3.62
CA LEU A 141 8.78 8.20 3.69
C LEU A 141 9.00 9.48 4.50
N GLN A 142 9.67 9.41 5.65
CA GLN A 142 10.01 10.57 6.48
C GLN A 142 10.84 11.60 5.69
N LEU A 143 11.88 11.16 5.00
CA LEU A 143 12.73 12.04 4.19
C LEU A 143 11.96 12.65 3.01
N SER A 144 11.05 11.91 2.39
CA SER A 144 10.21 12.41 1.30
C SER A 144 9.27 13.52 1.76
N LEU A 145 8.82 13.51 3.00
CA LEU A 145 7.94 14.52 3.59
C LEU A 145 8.69 15.81 3.99
N ILE A 146 10.00 15.74 4.26
CA ILE A 146 10.81 16.91 4.66
C ILE A 146 11.10 17.82 3.45
N HIS A 147 11.00 17.31 2.22
CA HIS A 147 11.23 18.07 0.99
C HIS A 147 9.96 18.66 0.36
N ILE A 148 8.84 18.56 1.06
CA ILE A 148 7.60 19.24 0.73
C ILE A 148 7.47 20.50 1.61
#